data_788b9400a6180757b2c0899a93f50ce9
#
_entry.id   788b9400a6180757b2c0899a93f50ce9
#
_cell.length_a   1.000
_cell.length_b   1.000
_cell.length_c   1.000
_cell.angle_alpha   90.00
_cell.angle_beta   90.00
_cell.angle_gamma   90.00
#
_symmetry.space_group_name_H-M   'P 1'
#
loop_
_entity.id
_entity.type
_entity.pdbx_description
1 polymer ?
#
loop_
_entity_poly.entity_id
_entity_poly.type
_entity_poly.pdbx_seq_one_letter_code
_entity_poly.pdbx_strand_id
1 'polypeptide(L)'
;MDLKKHHKPTFDNISKEKRERIINVATKEFALKGFENANINDIAKKAQISVGSLYKYFDNKQDLFLTIVNYNIATMDNLLTALSQSDEDILLKVEQILRTIQKYSKENELIIKFYNVMTNESNPRFAGYFAN
;
A
#
# COMPACT_ATOMS: atom_id res chain seq x y z
N MET A 1 6.77 -6.75 -11.89
CA MET A 1 7.87 -6.35 -10.98
C MET A 1 7.90 -7.32 -9.80
N ASP A 2 9.02 -7.92 -9.56
CA ASP A 2 9.18 -8.88 -8.45
C ASP A 2 9.63 -8.10 -7.20
N LEU A 3 8.66 -7.72 -6.37
CA LEU A 3 8.92 -6.95 -5.15
C LEU A 3 9.27 -7.89 -3.99
N LYS A 4 10.29 -7.54 -3.21
CA LYS A 4 10.63 -8.27 -1.99
C LYS A 4 9.42 -8.31 -1.05
N LYS A 5 9.02 -9.50 -0.61
CA LYS A 5 7.96 -9.66 0.39
C LYS A 5 8.42 -9.19 1.76
N HIS A 6 7.58 -8.40 2.43
CA HIS A 6 7.81 -7.89 3.79
C HIS A 6 6.82 -8.48 4.80
N HIS A 7 5.91 -9.34 4.38
CA HIS A 7 5.00 -10.06 5.26
C HIS A 7 5.39 -11.54 5.38
N LYS A 8 4.95 -12.15 6.46
CA LYS A 8 5.17 -13.59 6.69
C LYS A 8 4.18 -14.44 5.86
N PRO A 9 4.51 -15.71 5.56
CA PRO A 9 3.62 -16.62 4.84
C PRO A 9 2.24 -16.78 5.48
N THR A 10 2.14 -16.64 6.80
CA THR A 10 0.87 -16.66 7.53
C THR A 10 -0.12 -15.59 7.05
N PHE A 11 0.35 -14.44 6.58
CA PHE A 11 -0.50 -13.39 6.01
C PHE A 11 -1.14 -13.81 4.67
N ASP A 12 -0.42 -14.59 3.87
CA ASP A 12 -0.95 -15.13 2.61
C ASP A 12 -2.08 -16.16 2.84
N ASN A 13 -2.11 -16.80 4.00
CA ASN A 13 -3.04 -17.89 4.34
C ASN A 13 -4.37 -17.42 4.96
N ILE A 14 -4.51 -16.16 5.32
CA ILE A 14 -5.78 -15.62 5.81
C ILE A 14 -6.70 -15.25 4.64
N SER A 15 -8.00 -15.06 4.92
CA SER A 15 -8.98 -14.70 3.90
C SER A 15 -8.61 -13.37 3.22
N LYS A 16 -8.99 -13.21 1.95
CA LYS A 16 -8.84 -11.95 1.21
C LYS A 16 -9.49 -10.79 1.95
N GLU A 17 -10.70 -10.99 2.47
CA GLU A 17 -11.43 -9.98 3.25
C GLU A 17 -10.63 -9.51 4.47
N LYS A 18 -10.05 -10.45 5.22
CA LYS A 18 -9.24 -10.12 6.40
C LYS A 18 -7.95 -9.37 6.02
N ARG A 19 -7.27 -9.80 4.93
CA ARG A 19 -6.09 -9.09 4.41
C ARG A 19 -6.43 -7.66 4.03
N GLU A 20 -7.47 -7.45 3.25
CA GLU A 20 -7.89 -6.12 2.81
C GLU A 20 -8.28 -5.23 3.99
N ARG A 21 -8.97 -5.77 4.99
CA ARG A 21 -9.30 -5.02 6.20
C ARG A 21 -8.04 -4.55 6.95
N ILE A 22 -7.06 -5.41 7.13
CA ILE A 22 -5.79 -5.06 7.78
C ILE A 22 -5.05 -3.98 6.97
N ILE A 23 -4.92 -4.16 5.66
CA ILE A 23 -4.24 -3.21 4.78
C ILE A 23 -4.95 -1.84 4.79
N ASN A 24 -6.28 -1.81 4.69
CA ASN A 24 -7.04 -0.57 4.66
C ASN A 24 -6.94 0.19 6.00
N VAL A 25 -7.07 -0.50 7.11
CA VAL A 25 -6.94 0.10 8.45
C VAL A 25 -5.53 0.65 8.67
N ALA A 26 -4.50 -0.12 8.32
CA ALA A 26 -3.12 0.29 8.48
C ALA A 26 -2.77 1.47 7.55
N THR A 27 -3.25 1.46 6.30
CA THR A 27 -3.07 2.56 5.35
C THR A 27 -3.62 3.87 5.93
N LYS A 28 -4.81 3.83 6.48
CA LYS A 28 -5.45 5.00 7.12
C LYS A 28 -4.64 5.51 8.31
N GLU A 29 -4.18 4.62 9.17
CA GLU A 29 -3.37 4.97 10.35
C GLU A 29 -2.06 5.67 9.94
N PHE A 30 -1.31 5.11 9.01
CA PHE A 30 -0.08 5.70 8.51
C PHE A 30 -0.32 7.01 7.75
N ALA A 31 -1.35 7.07 6.91
CA ALA A 31 -1.67 8.27 6.13
C ALA A 31 -2.03 9.47 7.02
N LEU A 32 -2.73 9.24 8.12
CA LEU A 32 -3.19 10.30 9.02
C LEU A 32 -2.17 10.68 10.08
N LYS A 33 -1.36 9.73 10.57
CA LYS A 33 -0.43 9.97 11.69
C LYS A 33 1.04 9.99 11.30
N GLY A 34 1.38 9.57 10.08
CA GLY A 34 2.76 9.33 9.65
C GLY A 34 3.31 8.02 10.20
N PHE A 35 4.52 7.66 9.77
CA PHE A 35 5.14 6.39 10.16
C PHE A 35 5.46 6.35 11.67
N GLU A 36 6.07 7.40 12.20
CA GLU A 36 6.56 7.40 13.60
C GLU A 36 5.42 7.38 14.62
N ASN A 37 4.32 8.09 14.34
CA ASN A 37 3.18 8.20 15.26
C ASN A 37 2.11 7.11 15.05
N ALA A 38 2.18 6.32 13.99
CA ALA A 38 1.27 5.23 13.76
C ALA A 38 1.45 4.15 14.84
N ASN A 39 0.34 3.66 15.39
CA ASN A 39 0.32 2.76 16.53
C ASN A 39 -0.19 1.37 16.14
N ILE A 40 0.63 0.35 16.35
CA ILE A 40 0.29 -1.06 16.06
C ILE A 40 -0.93 -1.53 16.86
N ASN A 41 -1.07 -1.11 18.12
CA ASN A 41 -2.22 -1.48 18.95
C ASN A 41 -3.54 -0.91 18.37
N ASP A 42 -3.52 0.34 17.90
CA ASP A 42 -4.69 0.98 17.28
C ASP A 42 -5.05 0.31 15.95
N ILE A 43 -4.04 -0.05 15.15
CA ILE A 43 -4.24 -0.80 13.90
C ILE A 43 -4.91 -2.14 14.18
N ALA A 44 -4.39 -2.92 15.12
CA ALA A 44 -4.95 -4.21 15.49
C ALA A 44 -6.40 -4.08 15.97
N LYS A 45 -6.68 -3.13 16.87
CA LYS A 45 -8.01 -2.87 17.39
C LYS A 45 -9.00 -2.52 16.29
N LYS A 46 -8.66 -1.58 15.42
CA LYS A 46 -9.53 -1.15 14.31
C LYS A 46 -9.70 -2.24 13.25
N ALA A 47 -8.69 -3.07 13.03
CA ALA A 47 -8.76 -4.23 12.14
C ALA A 47 -9.47 -5.43 12.77
N GLN A 48 -9.91 -5.33 14.03
CA GLN A 48 -10.62 -6.38 14.76
C GLN A 48 -9.80 -7.68 14.91
N ILE A 49 -8.51 -7.53 15.18
CA ILE A 49 -7.59 -8.63 15.47
C ILE A 49 -6.79 -8.31 16.74
N SER A 50 -6.20 -9.35 17.35
CA SER A 50 -5.27 -9.16 18.44
C SER A 50 -3.92 -8.62 17.94
N VAL A 51 -3.18 -7.90 18.80
CA VAL A 51 -1.81 -7.47 18.51
C VAL A 51 -0.91 -8.68 18.22
N GLY A 52 -1.09 -9.77 18.97
CA GLY A 52 -0.36 -11.02 18.72
C GLY A 52 -0.62 -11.60 17.34
N SER A 53 -1.86 -11.50 16.83
CA SER A 53 -2.20 -11.91 15.46
C SER A 53 -1.47 -11.04 14.44
N LEU A 54 -1.41 -9.72 14.66
CA LEU A 54 -0.69 -8.81 13.77
C LEU A 54 0.79 -9.16 13.66
N TYR A 55 1.44 -9.50 14.79
CA TYR A 55 2.84 -9.95 14.81
C TYR A 55 3.07 -11.35 14.21
N LYS A 56 2.03 -12.16 14.06
CA LYS A 56 2.11 -13.39 13.24
C LYS A 56 2.24 -13.11 11.75
N TYR A 57 1.83 -11.93 11.30
CA TYR A 57 1.86 -11.54 9.88
C TYR A 57 3.04 -10.64 9.53
N PHE A 58 3.48 -9.79 10.46
CA PHE A 58 4.54 -8.81 10.27
C PHE A 58 5.50 -8.82 11.44
N ASP A 59 6.80 -8.76 11.17
CA ASP A 59 7.80 -8.75 12.26
C ASP A 59 7.81 -7.42 13.03
N ASN A 60 7.50 -6.32 12.34
CA ASN A 60 7.54 -4.97 12.89
C ASN A 60 6.64 -4.01 12.11
N LYS A 61 6.53 -2.78 12.60
CA LYS A 61 5.78 -1.70 11.96
C LYS A 61 6.28 -1.36 10.55
N GLN A 62 7.60 -1.41 10.34
CA GLN A 62 8.19 -1.16 9.03
C GLN A 62 7.78 -2.20 8.00
N ASP A 63 7.76 -3.48 8.36
CA ASP A 63 7.33 -4.56 7.48
C ASP A 63 5.86 -4.43 7.08
N LEU A 64 5.00 -4.05 8.01
CA LEU A 64 3.61 -3.72 7.72
C LEU A 64 3.52 -2.54 6.72
N PHE A 65 4.26 -1.47 6.95
CA PHE A 65 4.29 -0.30 6.07
C PHE A 65 4.75 -0.67 4.66
N LEU A 66 5.85 -1.40 4.52
CA LEU A 66 6.39 -1.81 3.22
C LEU A 66 5.47 -2.82 2.50
N THR A 67 4.74 -3.64 3.24
CA THR A 67 3.70 -4.51 2.66
C THR A 67 2.58 -3.69 2.02
N ILE A 68 2.15 -2.58 2.65
CA ILE A 68 1.16 -1.67 2.07
C ILE A 68 1.70 -1.01 0.80
N VAL A 69 2.96 -0.57 0.81
CA VAL A 69 3.63 -0.02 -0.38
C VAL A 69 3.58 -1.02 -1.54
N ASN A 70 3.99 -2.26 -1.28
CA ASN A 70 3.98 -3.32 -2.29
C ASN A 70 2.57 -3.59 -2.83
N TYR A 71 1.56 -3.58 -1.96
CA TYR A 71 0.17 -3.79 -2.33
C TYR A 71 -0.34 -2.71 -3.29
N ASN A 72 -0.01 -1.46 -3.02
CA ASN A 72 -0.39 -0.33 -3.87
C ASN A 72 0.37 -0.34 -5.21
N ILE A 73 1.66 -0.68 -5.21
CA ILE A 73 2.46 -0.81 -6.43
C ILE A 73 1.88 -1.92 -7.32
N ALA A 74 1.57 -3.09 -6.75
CA ALA A 74 1.00 -4.21 -7.50
C ALA A 74 -0.36 -3.85 -8.12
N THR A 75 -1.20 -3.11 -7.40
CA THR A 75 -2.49 -2.63 -7.90
C THR A 75 -2.30 -1.70 -9.09
N MET A 76 -1.38 -0.75 -9.01
CA MET A 76 -1.08 0.19 -10.10
C MET A 76 -0.47 -0.54 -11.30
N ASP A 77 0.45 -1.46 -11.07
CA ASP A 77 1.08 -2.27 -12.13
C ASP A 77 0.05 -3.06 -12.92
N ASN A 78 -0.91 -3.71 -12.23
CA ASN A 78 -2.01 -4.43 -12.87
C ASN A 78 -2.89 -3.51 -13.72
N LEU A 79 -3.21 -2.31 -13.25
CA LEU A 79 -4.00 -1.33 -14.02
C LEU A 79 -3.27 -0.87 -15.28
N LEU A 80 -2.00 -0.51 -15.16
CA LEU A 80 -1.17 -0.06 -16.28
C LEU A 80 -0.94 -1.18 -17.30
N THR A 81 -0.72 -2.39 -16.84
CA THR A 81 -0.55 -3.57 -17.71
C THR A 81 -1.83 -3.84 -18.51
N ALA A 82 -2.99 -3.82 -17.87
CA ALA A 82 -4.28 -4.00 -18.56
C ALA A 82 -4.50 -2.95 -19.67
N LEU A 83 -4.15 -1.70 -19.42
CA LEU A 83 -4.24 -0.61 -20.41
C LEU A 83 -3.24 -0.78 -21.55
N SER A 84 -2.00 -1.23 -21.25
CA SER A 84 -0.96 -1.41 -22.27
C SER A 84 -1.25 -2.55 -23.26
N GLN A 85 -1.99 -3.56 -22.82
CA GLN A 85 -2.36 -4.73 -23.64
C GLN A 85 -3.58 -4.50 -24.54
N SER A 86 -4.27 -3.36 -24.43
CA SER A 86 -5.38 -3.03 -25.35
C SER A 86 -4.86 -2.69 -26.74
N ASP A 87 -5.62 -3.02 -27.80
CA ASP A 87 -5.29 -2.71 -29.22
C ASP A 87 -5.69 -1.27 -29.61
N GLU A 88 -5.96 -0.42 -28.65
CA GLU A 88 -6.38 0.95 -28.89
C GLU A 88 -5.23 1.86 -29.32
N ASP A 89 -5.57 2.97 -29.98
CA ASP A 89 -4.63 4.02 -30.37
C ASP A 89 -3.87 4.58 -29.14
N ILE A 90 -2.60 4.92 -29.35
CA ILE A 90 -1.72 5.41 -28.28
C ILE A 90 -2.27 6.65 -27.57
N LEU A 91 -2.94 7.55 -28.29
CA LEU A 91 -3.52 8.75 -27.69
C LEU A 91 -4.71 8.40 -26.79
N LEU A 92 -5.54 7.43 -27.19
CA LEU A 92 -6.63 6.93 -26.36
C LEU A 92 -6.10 6.23 -25.11
N LYS A 93 -5.02 5.44 -25.22
CA LYS A 93 -4.36 4.82 -24.06
C LYS A 93 -3.86 5.87 -23.08
N VAL A 94 -3.17 6.91 -23.54
CA VAL A 94 -2.69 8.01 -22.70
C VAL A 94 -3.86 8.71 -22.00
N GLU A 95 -4.94 9.00 -22.71
CA GLU A 95 -6.13 9.60 -22.12
C GLU A 95 -6.73 8.72 -21.01
N GLN A 96 -6.87 7.42 -21.26
CA GLN A 96 -7.39 6.45 -20.29
C GLN A 96 -6.50 6.35 -19.06
N ILE A 97 -5.18 6.34 -19.22
CA ILE A 97 -4.21 6.34 -18.11
C ILE A 97 -4.41 7.59 -17.25
N LEU A 98 -4.47 8.78 -17.86
CA LEU A 98 -4.66 10.03 -17.13
C LEU A 98 -6.01 10.08 -16.39
N ARG A 99 -7.09 9.61 -17.02
CA ARG A 99 -8.40 9.51 -16.38
C ARG A 99 -8.39 8.52 -15.21
N THR A 100 -7.72 7.38 -15.38
CA THR A 100 -7.59 6.35 -14.33
C THR A 100 -6.81 6.90 -13.14
N ILE A 101 -5.69 7.57 -13.36
CA ILE A 101 -4.90 8.21 -12.30
C ILE A 101 -5.72 9.28 -11.59
N GLN A 102 -6.42 10.12 -12.33
CA GLN A 102 -7.25 11.18 -11.76
C GLN A 102 -8.40 10.61 -10.90
N LYS A 103 -9.08 9.58 -11.40
CA LYS A 103 -10.14 8.88 -10.66
C LYS A 103 -9.58 8.24 -9.39
N TYR A 104 -8.48 7.50 -9.53
CA TYR A 104 -7.82 6.81 -8.43
C TYR A 104 -7.39 7.79 -7.32
N SER A 105 -6.80 8.93 -7.67
CA SER A 105 -6.37 9.92 -6.69
C SER A 105 -7.54 10.59 -5.96
N LYS A 106 -8.67 10.79 -6.62
CA LYS A 106 -9.89 11.33 -5.99
C LYS A 106 -10.55 10.33 -5.03
N GLU A 107 -10.62 9.06 -5.45
CA GLU A 107 -11.25 8.00 -4.66
C GLU A 107 -10.36 7.50 -3.51
N ASN A 108 -9.05 7.72 -3.62
CA ASN A 108 -8.04 7.18 -2.69
C ASN A 108 -7.16 8.29 -2.09
N GLU A 109 -7.78 9.33 -1.57
CA GLU A 109 -7.06 10.44 -0.91
C GLU A 109 -6.08 9.94 0.17
N LEU A 110 -6.44 8.89 0.90
CA LEU A 110 -5.59 8.29 1.92
C LEU A 110 -4.32 7.65 1.33
N ILE A 111 -4.40 7.10 0.14
CA ILE A 111 -3.22 6.52 -0.55
C ILE A 111 -2.26 7.64 -0.98
N ILE A 112 -2.78 8.77 -1.43
CA ILE A 112 -1.96 9.94 -1.75
C ILE A 112 -1.27 10.47 -0.49
N LYS A 113 -2.01 10.58 0.62
CA LYS A 113 -1.42 10.96 1.92
C LYS A 113 -0.36 9.94 2.38
N PHE A 114 -0.63 8.66 2.22
CA PHE A 114 0.32 7.59 2.52
C PHE A 114 1.59 7.71 1.67
N TYR A 115 1.46 7.96 0.37
CA TYR A 115 2.59 8.19 -0.52
C TYR A 115 3.44 9.39 -0.10
N ASN A 116 2.80 10.49 0.31
CA ASN A 116 3.52 11.65 0.83
C ASN A 116 4.32 11.34 2.10
N VAL A 117 3.78 10.50 2.99
CA VAL A 117 4.51 10.02 4.19
C VAL A 117 5.77 9.24 3.79
N MET A 118 5.67 8.43 2.74
CA MET A 118 6.77 7.59 2.26
C MET A 118 7.86 8.41 1.55
N THR A 119 7.47 9.40 0.74
CA THR A 119 8.38 10.21 -0.08
C THR A 119 8.91 11.45 0.63
N ASN A 120 8.45 11.73 1.86
CA ASN A 120 8.90 12.87 2.61
C ASN A 120 10.40 12.73 2.93
N GLU A 121 11.21 13.64 2.41
CA GLU A 121 12.67 13.70 2.60
C GLU A 121 13.09 13.75 4.08
N SER A 122 12.20 14.17 4.97
CA SER A 122 12.45 14.17 6.42
C SER A 122 12.46 12.77 7.04
N ASN A 123 12.11 11.71 6.30
CA ASN A 123 12.15 10.35 6.83
C ASN A 123 13.30 9.54 6.17
N PRO A 124 14.53 9.60 6.72
CA PRO A 124 15.70 8.93 6.13
C PRO A 124 15.56 7.40 6.10
N ARG A 125 14.63 6.84 6.83
CA ARG A 125 14.39 5.38 6.91
C ARG A 125 13.98 4.78 5.57
N PHE A 126 13.28 5.55 4.73
CA PHE A 126 12.78 5.11 3.43
C PHE A 126 13.49 5.75 2.24
N ALA A 127 14.43 6.68 2.47
CA ALA A 127 15.10 7.43 1.43
C ALA A 127 15.84 6.54 0.39
N GLY A 128 16.30 5.37 0.78
CA GLY A 128 16.98 4.41 -0.10
C GLY A 128 16.07 3.36 -0.74
N TYR A 129 14.80 3.29 -0.38
CA TYR A 129 13.91 2.20 -0.84
C TYR A 129 13.58 2.28 -2.33
N PHE A 130 13.56 3.50 -2.88
CA PHE A 130 13.25 3.76 -4.29
C PHE A 130 14.47 4.21 -5.11
N ALA A 131 15.67 4.23 -4.52
CA ALA A 131 16.90 4.69 -5.17
C ALA A 131 17.60 3.63 -6.05
N ASN A 132 17.02 2.41 -6.18
CA ASN A 132 17.57 1.32 -7.01
C ASN A 132 16.62 0.91 -8.12
#